data_bcf51f9f96b3b1557d58f6d7053f3530
#
_entry.id   bcf51f9f96b3b1557d58f6d7053f3530
#
_cell.length_a   1.000
_cell.length_b   1.000
_cell.length_c   1.000
_cell.angle_alpha   90.00
_cell.angle_beta   90.00
_cell.angle_gamma   90.00
#
_symmetry.space_group_name_H-M   'P 1'
#
loop_
_entity.id
_entity.type
_entity.pdbx_description
1 polymer ?
#
loop_
_entity_poly.entity_id
_entity_poly.type
_entity_poly.pdbx_seq_one_letter_code
_entity_poly.pdbx_strand_id
1 'polypeptide(L)'
;MNKEQKLIYNELISKYNFNSWQKENIKLGLKDGLNVNLFAKPEFDWKQMKEIRVGLKNNLDVSIYANSKFNKLQMEEIRLGLENKIDVSVYAKPELDWQQMHEIRIGLERGVDVSIYKEFHPYQMTEIRKGLVNNVDVSLYAKHEYSWQQMEEIRKGLNYKLDVSIYINPEFNHTQMREIRYGLASGVDVTIYAKPEFDSSQMSVIRFGLEKNLDVSIYSNLEFNCFQMEQIRIGLENGIEVSSYSNPSIEWEEMKRIRLQLEKK
;
A
#
# COMPACT_ATOMS: atom_id res chain seq x y z
N MET A 1 39.48 13.57 -20.07
CA MET A 1 39.73 14.86 -19.39
C MET A 1 40.82 15.61 -20.11
N ASN A 2 40.60 16.88 -20.45
CA ASN A 2 41.59 17.76 -21.01
C ASN A 2 42.56 18.27 -19.90
N LYS A 3 43.51 19.17 -20.25
CA LYS A 3 44.57 19.66 -19.31
C LYS A 3 43.96 20.45 -18.13
N GLU A 4 42.98 21.29 -18.38
CA GLU A 4 42.27 22.09 -17.37
C GLU A 4 41.45 21.20 -16.43
N GLN A 5 40.68 20.26 -16.98
CA GLN A 5 39.90 19.32 -16.19
C GLN A 5 40.79 18.45 -15.26
N LYS A 6 42.01 18.08 -15.72
CA LYS A 6 42.97 17.34 -14.89
C LYS A 6 43.50 18.22 -13.75
N LEU A 7 43.70 19.52 -14.00
CA LEU A 7 44.14 20.45 -12.97
C LEU A 7 43.10 20.60 -11.86
N ILE A 8 41.82 20.83 -12.23
CA ILE A 8 40.70 20.92 -11.28
C ILE A 8 40.57 19.63 -10.49
N TYR A 9 40.66 18.47 -11.17
CA TYR A 9 40.59 17.18 -10.50
C TYR A 9 41.69 16.98 -9.45
N ASN A 10 42.95 17.29 -9.81
CA ASN A 10 44.09 17.15 -8.90
C ASN A 10 44.00 18.10 -7.70
N GLU A 11 43.52 19.34 -7.90
CA GLU A 11 43.25 20.26 -6.83
C GLU A 11 42.23 19.73 -5.83
N LEU A 12 41.11 19.23 -6.31
CA LEU A 12 40.04 18.68 -5.47
C LEU A 12 40.49 17.48 -4.65
N ILE A 13 41.23 16.51 -5.27
CA ILE A 13 41.68 15.31 -4.57
C ILE A 13 42.86 15.57 -3.62
N SER A 14 43.61 16.65 -3.80
CA SER A 14 44.64 17.09 -2.86
C SER A 14 44.04 17.79 -1.63
N LYS A 15 42.92 18.49 -1.83
CA LYS A 15 42.24 19.24 -0.78
C LYS A 15 41.35 18.35 0.09
N TYR A 16 40.73 17.33 -0.49
CA TYR A 16 39.73 16.49 0.19
C TYR A 16 40.04 15.00 0.03
N ASN A 17 39.80 14.22 1.09
CA ASN A 17 40.01 12.79 1.08
C ASN A 17 38.77 12.06 0.52
N PHE A 18 38.61 12.08 -0.81
CA PHE A 18 37.55 11.37 -1.48
C PHE A 18 37.87 9.86 -1.65
N ASN A 19 36.86 9.01 -1.47
CA ASN A 19 36.99 7.59 -1.82
C ASN A 19 36.98 7.36 -3.35
N SER A 20 37.22 6.12 -3.80
CA SER A 20 37.30 5.77 -5.22
C SER A 20 36.03 6.11 -6.01
N TRP A 21 34.86 5.87 -5.43
CA TRP A 21 33.57 6.13 -6.06
C TRP A 21 33.25 7.63 -6.17
N GLN A 22 33.59 8.42 -5.16
CA GLN A 22 33.49 9.88 -5.20
C GLN A 22 34.43 10.45 -6.28
N LYS A 23 35.68 10.00 -6.32
CA LYS A 23 36.67 10.38 -7.36
C LYS A 23 36.16 10.07 -8.76
N GLU A 24 35.51 8.92 -8.95
CA GLU A 24 34.95 8.58 -10.26
C GLU A 24 33.77 9.52 -10.66
N ASN A 25 32.89 9.85 -9.73
CA ASN A 25 31.80 10.81 -10.01
C ASN A 25 32.35 12.21 -10.37
N ILE A 26 33.44 12.67 -9.72
CA ILE A 26 34.10 13.92 -10.05
C ILE A 26 34.70 13.87 -11.47
N LYS A 27 35.39 12.78 -11.82
CA LYS A 27 35.93 12.57 -13.18
C LYS A 27 34.84 12.59 -14.25
N LEU A 28 33.72 11.89 -14.00
CA LEU A 28 32.59 11.87 -14.92
C LEU A 28 32.00 13.26 -15.11
N GLY A 29 31.77 14.01 -14.01
CA GLY A 29 31.25 15.36 -14.09
C GLY A 29 32.17 16.30 -14.88
N LEU A 30 33.49 16.23 -14.65
CA LEU A 30 34.46 17.01 -15.41
C LEU A 30 34.45 16.66 -16.90
N LYS A 31 34.37 15.35 -17.26
CA LYS A 31 34.26 14.91 -18.65
C LYS A 31 32.97 15.43 -19.32
N ASP A 32 31.89 15.47 -18.58
CA ASP A 32 30.59 15.99 -19.05
C ASP A 32 30.56 17.56 -19.06
N GLY A 33 31.63 18.26 -18.64
CA GLY A 33 31.73 19.72 -18.62
C GLY A 33 30.90 20.37 -17.50
N LEU A 34 30.54 19.62 -16.46
CA LEU A 34 29.69 20.10 -15.39
C LEU A 34 30.48 20.88 -14.33
N ASN A 35 29.77 21.77 -13.61
CA ASN A 35 30.33 22.47 -12.44
C ASN A 35 30.44 21.48 -11.26
N VAL A 36 31.57 20.81 -11.14
CA VAL A 36 31.81 19.80 -10.10
C VAL A 36 31.83 20.37 -8.67
N ASN A 37 32.06 21.68 -8.49
CA ASN A 37 32.08 22.33 -7.17
C ASN A 37 30.72 22.26 -6.45
N LEU A 38 29.64 21.97 -7.19
CA LEU A 38 28.29 21.81 -6.61
C LEU A 38 28.15 20.49 -5.85
N PHE A 39 28.93 19.47 -6.22
CA PHE A 39 28.81 18.14 -5.63
C PHE A 39 30.14 17.53 -5.15
N ALA A 40 31.30 18.02 -5.58
CA ALA A 40 32.61 17.54 -5.15
C ALA A 40 32.95 18.06 -3.74
N LYS A 41 32.16 17.67 -2.78
CA LYS A 41 32.24 18.06 -1.38
C LYS A 41 32.27 16.82 -0.49
N PRO A 42 33.11 16.79 0.57
CA PRO A 42 33.30 15.61 1.41
C PRO A 42 32.05 15.19 2.20
N GLU A 43 31.10 16.12 2.42
CA GLU A 43 29.84 15.84 3.09
C GLU A 43 28.86 15.00 2.27
N PHE A 44 29.06 14.89 0.95
CA PHE A 44 28.24 14.05 0.10
C PHE A 44 28.87 12.67 -0.06
N ASP A 45 28.08 11.60 0.15
CA ASP A 45 28.48 10.28 -0.28
C ASP A 45 28.45 10.18 -1.82
N TRP A 46 29.03 9.11 -2.36
CA TRP A 46 29.12 8.93 -3.81
C TRP A 46 27.76 8.79 -4.52
N LYS A 47 26.74 8.31 -3.79
CA LYS A 47 25.38 8.16 -4.33
C LYS A 47 24.69 9.53 -4.42
N GLN A 48 24.84 10.34 -3.39
CA GLN A 48 24.39 11.75 -3.39
C GLN A 48 25.08 12.55 -4.51
N MET A 49 26.43 12.42 -4.63
CA MET A 49 27.17 13.04 -5.74
C MET A 49 26.64 12.61 -7.11
N LYS A 50 26.28 11.35 -7.28
CA LYS A 50 25.69 10.83 -8.51
C LYS A 50 24.38 11.51 -8.85
N GLU A 51 23.45 11.63 -7.86
CA GLU A 51 22.14 12.27 -8.11
C GLU A 51 22.29 13.74 -8.48
N ILE A 52 23.20 14.48 -7.81
CA ILE A 52 23.47 15.89 -8.14
C ILE A 52 24.09 15.97 -9.55
N ARG A 53 25.08 15.14 -9.88
CA ARG A 53 25.69 15.09 -11.21
C ARG A 53 24.69 14.80 -12.33
N VAL A 54 23.76 13.84 -12.10
CA VAL A 54 22.71 13.52 -13.07
C VAL A 54 21.78 14.72 -13.27
N GLY A 55 21.37 15.39 -12.21
CA GLY A 55 20.55 16.58 -12.30
C GLY A 55 21.23 17.72 -13.10
N LEU A 56 22.51 17.99 -12.82
CA LEU A 56 23.31 18.95 -13.59
C LEU A 56 23.37 18.60 -15.07
N LYS A 57 23.56 17.31 -15.40
CA LYS A 57 23.59 16.83 -16.79
C LYS A 57 22.24 17.05 -17.50
N ASN A 58 21.13 16.99 -16.77
CA ASN A 58 19.78 17.25 -17.27
C ASN A 58 19.38 18.73 -17.17
N ASN A 59 20.34 19.64 -16.87
CA ASN A 59 20.12 21.07 -16.71
C ASN A 59 19.09 21.45 -15.63
N LEU A 60 18.99 20.66 -14.57
CA LEU A 60 18.10 20.93 -13.44
C LEU A 60 18.75 21.87 -12.42
N ASP A 61 17.91 22.61 -11.68
CA ASP A 61 18.36 23.38 -10.52
C ASP A 61 18.64 22.43 -9.34
N VAL A 62 19.88 21.97 -9.24
CA VAL A 62 20.31 21.08 -8.16
C VAL A 62 20.42 21.78 -6.80
N SER A 63 20.37 23.12 -6.74
CA SER A 63 20.48 23.85 -5.48
C SER A 63 19.37 23.47 -4.49
N ILE A 64 18.25 23.04 -4.99
CA ILE A 64 17.08 22.60 -4.21
C ILE A 64 17.40 21.37 -3.35
N TYR A 65 18.25 20.45 -3.85
CA TYR A 65 18.51 19.18 -3.18
C TYR A 65 19.99 18.84 -2.98
N ALA A 66 20.93 19.67 -3.47
CA ALA A 66 22.37 19.52 -3.20
C ALA A 66 22.69 19.89 -1.74
N ASN A 67 22.09 19.17 -0.82
CA ASN A 67 22.18 19.34 0.63
C ASN A 67 22.37 17.94 1.26
N SER A 68 23.44 17.76 2.06
CA SER A 68 23.78 16.48 2.69
C SER A 68 22.73 15.94 3.67
N LYS A 69 21.76 16.76 4.08
CA LYS A 69 20.61 16.33 4.87
C LYS A 69 19.66 15.39 4.11
N PHE A 70 19.62 15.50 2.78
CA PHE A 70 18.87 14.55 1.95
C PHE A 70 19.71 13.31 1.70
N ASN A 71 19.14 12.13 1.93
CA ASN A 71 19.75 10.89 1.49
C ASN A 71 19.61 10.72 -0.03
N LYS A 72 20.27 9.70 -0.60
CA LYS A 72 20.25 9.41 -2.05
C LYS A 72 18.84 9.27 -2.61
N LEU A 73 17.94 8.56 -1.89
CA LEU A 73 16.58 8.29 -2.36
C LEU A 73 15.72 9.56 -2.35
N GLN A 74 15.85 10.38 -1.33
CA GLN A 74 15.20 11.69 -1.27
C GLN A 74 15.66 12.61 -2.41
N MET A 75 16.99 12.66 -2.68
CA MET A 75 17.53 13.43 -3.82
C MET A 75 16.99 12.90 -5.16
N GLU A 76 16.86 11.60 -5.32
CA GLU A 76 16.30 10.99 -6.53
C GLU A 76 14.84 11.40 -6.75
N GLU A 77 14.00 11.35 -5.70
CA GLU A 77 12.59 11.78 -5.80
C GLU A 77 12.45 13.26 -6.16
N ILE A 78 13.32 14.14 -5.57
CA ILE A 78 13.31 15.56 -5.93
C ILE A 78 13.77 15.76 -7.37
N ARG A 79 14.86 15.09 -7.79
CA ARG A 79 15.34 15.14 -9.18
C ARG A 79 14.28 14.70 -10.19
N LEU A 80 13.61 13.57 -9.93
CA LEU A 80 12.53 13.06 -10.80
C LEU A 80 11.37 14.07 -10.90
N GLY A 81 11.01 14.72 -9.80
CA GLY A 81 9.99 15.77 -9.82
C GLY A 81 10.40 16.98 -10.68
N LEU A 82 11.65 17.43 -10.55
CA LEU A 82 12.19 18.50 -11.39
C LEU A 82 12.22 18.12 -12.88
N GLU A 83 12.60 16.88 -13.22
CA GLU A 83 12.57 16.34 -14.59
C GLU A 83 11.15 16.39 -15.17
N ASN A 84 10.15 16.08 -14.36
CA ASN A 84 8.73 16.08 -14.73
C ASN A 84 8.06 17.45 -14.55
N LYS A 85 8.85 18.50 -14.22
CA LYS A 85 8.39 19.89 -14.01
C LYS A 85 7.32 20.00 -12.91
N ILE A 86 7.44 19.17 -11.88
CA ILE A 86 6.60 19.20 -10.69
C ILE A 86 7.12 20.26 -9.70
N ASP A 87 6.22 20.93 -9.00
CA ASP A 87 6.59 21.80 -7.88
C ASP A 87 7.11 20.98 -6.71
N VAL A 88 8.43 20.79 -6.64
CA VAL A 88 9.10 20.01 -5.61
C VAL A 88 9.11 20.69 -4.24
N SER A 89 8.79 21.99 -4.16
CA SER A 89 8.78 22.75 -2.88
C SER A 89 7.79 22.16 -1.88
N VAL A 90 6.78 21.48 -2.37
CA VAL A 90 5.76 20.79 -1.55
C VAL A 90 6.40 19.69 -0.68
N TYR A 91 7.41 18.97 -1.21
CA TYR A 91 7.97 17.78 -0.57
C TYR A 91 9.50 17.74 -0.45
N ALA A 92 10.24 18.67 -1.03
CA ALA A 92 11.70 18.75 -0.88
C ALA A 92 12.10 19.17 0.54
N LYS A 93 11.82 18.33 1.51
CA LYS A 93 11.98 18.55 2.95
C LYS A 93 12.68 17.35 3.58
N PRO A 94 13.87 17.52 4.22
CA PRO A 94 14.66 16.42 4.77
C PRO A 94 13.93 15.58 5.83
N GLU A 95 12.91 16.13 6.48
CA GLU A 95 12.08 15.44 7.47
C GLU A 95 11.11 14.42 6.89
N LEU A 96 10.77 14.52 5.59
CA LEU A 96 9.96 13.50 4.91
C LEU A 96 10.85 12.34 4.49
N ASP A 97 10.40 11.11 4.73
CA ASP A 97 11.09 9.96 4.14
C ASP A 97 10.90 9.90 2.62
N TRP A 98 11.74 9.11 1.95
CA TRP A 98 11.71 9.02 0.48
C TRP A 98 10.39 8.41 -0.04
N GLN A 99 9.72 7.55 0.73
CA GLN A 99 8.44 6.95 0.35
C GLN A 99 7.32 7.98 0.41
N GLN A 100 7.33 8.85 1.43
CA GLN A 100 6.42 10.00 1.49
C GLN A 100 6.64 10.95 0.31
N MET A 101 7.91 11.29 0.02
CA MET A 101 8.25 12.12 -1.15
C MET A 101 7.77 11.49 -2.45
N HIS A 102 7.96 10.17 -2.60
CA HIS A 102 7.50 9.40 -3.76
C HIS A 102 5.98 9.50 -3.95
N GLU A 103 5.20 9.25 -2.90
CA GLU A 103 3.74 9.30 -2.97
C GLU A 103 3.23 10.72 -3.27
N ILE A 104 3.87 11.76 -2.70
CA ILE A 104 3.54 13.15 -2.99
C ILE A 104 3.87 13.47 -4.45
N ARG A 105 5.08 13.13 -4.94
CA ARG A 105 5.48 13.36 -6.34
C ARG A 105 4.50 12.71 -7.31
N ILE A 106 4.18 11.43 -7.13
CA ILE A 106 3.22 10.74 -8.02
C ILE A 106 1.83 11.38 -7.95
N GLY A 107 1.41 11.84 -6.78
CA GLY A 107 0.14 12.55 -6.64
C GLY A 107 0.11 13.84 -7.44
N LEU A 108 1.15 14.65 -7.33
CA LEU A 108 1.31 15.88 -8.11
C LEU A 108 1.35 15.60 -9.62
N GLU A 109 2.08 14.55 -10.05
CA GLU A 109 2.11 14.11 -11.45
C GLU A 109 0.72 13.71 -11.98
N ARG A 110 -0.13 13.20 -11.11
CA ARG A 110 -1.52 12.82 -11.44
C ARG A 110 -2.52 13.96 -11.25
N GLY A 111 -2.07 15.12 -10.77
CA GLY A 111 -2.90 16.30 -10.57
C GLY A 111 -3.88 16.18 -9.40
N VAL A 112 -3.60 15.32 -8.41
CA VAL A 112 -4.47 15.18 -7.23
C VAL A 112 -4.00 16.08 -6.08
N ASP A 113 -4.92 16.45 -5.20
CA ASP A 113 -4.61 17.26 -4.02
C ASP A 113 -3.86 16.44 -2.97
N VAL A 114 -2.55 16.63 -2.90
CA VAL A 114 -1.65 15.94 -1.96
C VAL A 114 -1.81 16.41 -0.51
N SER A 115 -2.44 17.57 -0.28
CA SER A 115 -2.66 18.09 1.06
C SER A 115 -3.53 17.18 1.94
N ILE A 116 -4.37 16.38 1.29
CA ILE A 116 -5.29 15.44 1.93
C ILE A 116 -4.53 14.31 2.65
N TYR A 117 -3.36 13.90 2.14
CA TYR A 117 -2.72 12.67 2.61
C TYR A 117 -1.24 12.80 2.99
N LYS A 118 -0.60 13.95 2.83
CA LYS A 118 0.84 14.14 3.09
C LYS A 118 1.31 13.84 4.52
N GLU A 119 0.39 13.82 5.49
CA GLU A 119 0.67 13.54 6.90
C GLU A 119 0.47 12.06 7.28
N PHE A 120 0.05 11.24 6.32
CA PHE A 120 -0.20 9.81 6.53
C PHE A 120 1.08 8.97 6.37
N HIS A 121 1.03 7.74 6.89
CA HIS A 121 2.07 6.75 6.61
C HIS A 121 2.11 6.42 5.11
N PRO A 122 3.28 6.16 4.47
CA PRO A 122 3.38 5.96 3.02
C PRO A 122 2.40 4.97 2.41
N TYR A 123 2.14 3.83 3.07
CA TYR A 123 1.16 2.86 2.58
C TYR A 123 -0.29 3.39 2.62
N GLN A 124 -0.64 4.19 3.64
CA GLN A 124 -1.94 4.86 3.68
C GLN A 124 -2.03 5.94 2.59
N MET A 125 -0.93 6.72 2.40
CA MET A 125 -0.82 7.69 1.30
C MET A 125 -1.09 7.04 -0.06
N THR A 126 -0.53 5.85 -0.29
CA THR A 126 -0.76 5.08 -1.52
C THR A 126 -2.26 4.82 -1.75
N GLU A 127 -2.98 4.37 -0.73
CA GLU A 127 -4.40 4.02 -0.89
C GLU A 127 -5.30 5.26 -1.04
N ILE A 128 -4.98 6.35 -0.33
CA ILE A 128 -5.70 7.63 -0.48
C ILE A 128 -5.43 8.21 -1.88
N ARG A 129 -4.16 8.27 -2.33
CA ARG A 129 -3.80 8.74 -3.67
C ARG A 129 -4.51 7.93 -4.78
N LYS A 130 -4.53 6.59 -4.68
CA LYS A 130 -5.27 5.74 -5.64
C LYS A 130 -6.75 6.07 -5.67
N GLY A 131 -7.33 6.37 -4.52
CA GLY A 131 -8.73 6.80 -4.42
C GLY A 131 -8.98 8.13 -5.12
N LEU A 132 -8.13 9.14 -4.86
CA LEU A 132 -8.21 10.45 -5.51
C LEU A 132 -8.07 10.32 -7.04
N VAL A 133 -7.11 9.52 -7.53
CA VAL A 133 -6.93 9.26 -8.98
C VAL A 133 -8.17 8.60 -9.59
N ASN A 134 -8.86 7.75 -8.84
CA ASN A 134 -10.07 7.07 -9.29
C ASN A 134 -11.36 7.87 -9.04
N ASN A 135 -11.24 9.10 -8.52
CA ASN A 135 -12.36 9.99 -8.19
C ASN A 135 -13.39 9.37 -7.21
N VAL A 136 -12.91 8.56 -6.25
CA VAL A 136 -13.76 8.08 -5.17
C VAL A 136 -13.67 9.02 -3.96
N ASP A 137 -14.72 9.03 -3.13
CA ASP A 137 -14.75 9.87 -1.93
C ASP A 137 -13.79 9.31 -0.86
N VAL A 138 -12.57 9.86 -0.84
CA VAL A 138 -11.53 9.47 0.11
C VAL A 138 -11.81 9.93 1.55
N SER A 139 -12.70 10.93 1.74
CA SER A 139 -13.04 11.46 3.08
C SER A 139 -13.62 10.38 4.00
N LEU A 140 -14.22 9.36 3.40
CA LEU A 140 -14.77 8.23 4.12
C LEU A 140 -13.72 7.39 4.85
N TYR A 141 -12.50 7.31 4.31
CA TYR A 141 -11.46 6.42 4.83
C TYR A 141 -10.08 7.06 5.04
N ALA A 142 -9.84 8.28 4.57
CA ALA A 142 -8.60 9.03 4.85
C ALA A 142 -8.55 9.46 6.31
N LYS A 143 -8.43 8.50 7.22
CA LYS A 143 -8.42 8.68 8.68
C LYS A 143 -7.34 7.80 9.29
N HIS A 144 -6.58 8.33 10.25
CA HIS A 144 -5.45 7.63 10.87
C HIS A 144 -5.85 6.33 11.61
N GLU A 145 -7.13 6.19 11.98
CA GLU A 145 -7.66 5.00 12.65
C GLU A 145 -7.69 3.76 11.76
N TYR A 146 -7.73 3.93 10.43
CA TYR A 146 -7.70 2.79 9.50
C TYR A 146 -6.27 2.40 9.14
N SER A 147 -5.97 1.11 9.17
CA SER A 147 -4.78 0.57 8.55
C SER A 147 -4.85 0.73 7.02
N TRP A 148 -3.70 0.70 6.34
CA TRP A 148 -3.70 0.79 4.88
C TRP A 148 -4.48 -0.35 4.20
N GLN A 149 -4.50 -1.56 4.81
CA GLN A 149 -5.28 -2.70 4.32
C GLN A 149 -6.79 -2.45 4.42
N GLN A 150 -7.26 -1.83 5.52
CA GLN A 150 -8.66 -1.43 5.66
C GLN A 150 -9.02 -0.36 4.64
N MET A 151 -8.16 0.67 4.46
CA MET A 151 -8.32 1.70 3.43
C MET A 151 -8.40 1.09 2.03
N GLU A 152 -7.59 0.07 1.74
CA GLU A 152 -7.62 -0.66 0.46
C GLU A 152 -8.97 -1.31 0.21
N GLU A 153 -9.54 -2.01 1.21
CA GLU A 153 -10.83 -2.70 1.06
C GLU A 153 -11.99 -1.70 0.92
N ILE A 154 -11.96 -0.58 1.66
CA ILE A 154 -12.96 0.49 1.52
C ILE A 154 -12.85 1.11 0.11
N ARG A 155 -11.64 1.49 -0.33
CA ARG A 155 -11.41 2.04 -1.67
C ARG A 155 -11.88 1.09 -2.79
N LYS A 156 -11.60 -0.21 -2.68
CA LYS A 156 -12.09 -1.22 -3.62
C LYS A 156 -13.62 -1.24 -3.69
N GLY A 157 -14.29 -1.21 -2.54
CA GLY A 157 -15.75 -1.14 -2.48
C GLY A 157 -16.30 0.09 -3.19
N LEU A 158 -15.73 1.27 -2.90
CA LEU A 158 -16.10 2.52 -3.56
C LEU A 158 -15.86 2.47 -5.08
N ASN A 159 -14.75 1.89 -5.55
CA ASN A 159 -14.48 1.72 -6.98
C ASN A 159 -15.54 0.85 -7.68
N TYR A 160 -16.07 -0.16 -6.99
CA TYR A 160 -17.16 -1.01 -7.47
C TYR A 160 -18.56 -0.45 -7.19
N LYS A 161 -18.64 0.77 -6.63
CA LYS A 161 -19.90 1.43 -6.25
C LYS A 161 -20.76 0.60 -5.28
N LEU A 162 -20.11 -0.15 -4.42
CA LEU A 162 -20.77 -0.91 -3.37
C LEU A 162 -21.12 0.02 -2.19
N ASP A 163 -22.14 -0.36 -1.42
CA ASP A 163 -22.47 0.34 -0.17
C ASP A 163 -21.43 -0.01 0.91
N VAL A 164 -20.40 0.83 1.01
CA VAL A 164 -19.32 0.66 1.98
C VAL A 164 -19.74 1.01 3.40
N SER A 165 -20.90 1.69 3.60
CA SER A 165 -21.35 2.14 4.92
C SER A 165 -21.53 0.98 5.92
N ILE A 166 -21.77 -0.22 5.41
CA ILE A 166 -21.95 -1.43 6.20
C ILE A 166 -20.66 -1.86 6.90
N TYR A 167 -19.48 -1.57 6.34
CA TYR A 167 -18.19 -2.04 6.86
C TYR A 167 -17.13 -0.94 7.06
N ILE A 168 -17.48 0.34 6.84
CA ILE A 168 -16.65 1.47 7.29
C ILE A 168 -16.73 1.58 8.82
N ASN A 169 -16.08 0.62 9.49
CA ASN A 169 -15.95 0.55 10.94
C ASN A 169 -14.56 0.01 11.27
N PRO A 170 -13.72 0.75 12.02
CA PRO A 170 -12.37 0.30 12.38
C PRO A 170 -12.32 -1.02 13.17
N GLU A 171 -13.43 -1.42 13.79
CA GLU A 171 -13.53 -2.70 14.51
C GLU A 171 -13.41 -3.92 13.57
N PHE A 172 -13.82 -3.77 12.30
CA PHE A 172 -13.56 -4.81 11.31
C PHE A 172 -12.09 -4.79 10.88
N ASN A 173 -11.41 -5.90 10.97
CA ASN A 173 -10.11 -6.03 10.32
C ASN A 173 -10.28 -6.12 8.79
N HIS A 174 -9.19 -5.93 8.05
CA HIS A 174 -9.23 -5.88 6.58
C HIS A 174 -9.73 -7.19 5.93
N THR A 175 -9.52 -8.35 6.58
CA THR A 175 -10.01 -9.64 6.06
C THR A 175 -11.53 -9.77 6.23
N GLN A 176 -12.08 -9.27 7.33
CA GLN A 176 -13.53 -9.16 7.54
C GLN A 176 -14.16 -8.20 6.53
N MET A 177 -13.58 -6.99 6.37
CA MET A 177 -14.03 -6.01 5.37
C MET A 177 -14.04 -6.63 3.96
N ARG A 178 -13.04 -7.44 3.63
CA ARG A 178 -12.96 -8.13 2.33
C ARG A 178 -14.10 -9.12 2.13
N GLU A 179 -14.44 -9.92 3.14
CA GLU A 179 -15.55 -10.86 3.05
C GLU A 179 -16.90 -10.16 2.90
N ILE A 180 -17.10 -9.03 3.62
CA ILE A 180 -18.31 -8.21 3.48
C ILE A 180 -18.35 -7.61 2.06
N ARG A 181 -17.26 -7.05 1.57
CA ARG A 181 -17.17 -6.50 0.21
C ARG A 181 -17.46 -7.55 -0.87
N TYR A 182 -16.98 -8.78 -0.72
CA TYR A 182 -17.30 -9.88 -1.64
C TYR A 182 -18.79 -10.21 -1.63
N GLY A 183 -19.41 -10.29 -0.46
CA GLY A 183 -20.85 -10.53 -0.36
C GLY A 183 -21.68 -9.41 -1.00
N LEU A 184 -21.32 -8.15 -0.77
CA LEU A 184 -21.95 -7.01 -1.44
C LEU A 184 -21.80 -7.12 -2.97
N ALA A 185 -20.63 -7.51 -3.46
CA ALA A 185 -20.37 -7.68 -4.89
C ALA A 185 -21.18 -8.87 -5.49
N SER A 186 -21.42 -9.90 -4.71
CA SER A 186 -22.27 -11.06 -5.09
C SER A 186 -23.78 -10.79 -4.90
N GLY A 187 -24.15 -9.65 -4.29
CA GLY A 187 -25.55 -9.26 -4.06
C GLY A 187 -26.24 -10.06 -2.96
N VAL A 188 -25.50 -10.68 -2.05
CA VAL A 188 -26.09 -11.41 -0.92
C VAL A 188 -26.32 -10.48 0.28
N ASP A 189 -27.23 -10.85 1.18
CA ASP A 189 -27.49 -10.11 2.41
C ASP A 189 -26.33 -10.25 3.40
N VAL A 190 -25.42 -9.29 3.37
CA VAL A 190 -24.25 -9.26 4.26
C VAL A 190 -24.60 -8.93 5.72
N THR A 191 -25.80 -8.41 6.01
CA THR A 191 -26.19 -8.01 7.38
C THR A 191 -26.24 -9.19 8.34
N ILE A 192 -26.38 -10.38 7.80
CA ILE A 192 -26.38 -11.64 8.55
C ILE A 192 -25.04 -11.86 9.25
N TYR A 193 -23.91 -11.53 8.59
CA TYR A 193 -22.56 -11.81 9.07
C TYR A 193 -21.64 -10.58 9.20
N ALA A 194 -22.04 -9.40 8.74
CA ALA A 194 -21.27 -8.16 8.91
C ALA A 194 -21.29 -7.70 10.37
N LYS A 195 -20.70 -8.49 11.25
CA LYS A 195 -20.57 -8.28 12.70
C LYS A 195 -19.14 -8.54 13.12
N PRO A 196 -18.47 -7.61 13.83
CA PRO A 196 -17.06 -7.75 14.21
C PRO A 196 -16.72 -9.04 14.99
N GLU A 197 -17.73 -9.63 15.65
CA GLU A 197 -17.59 -10.84 16.44
C GLU A 197 -17.34 -12.10 15.58
N PHE A 198 -17.81 -12.13 14.34
CA PHE A 198 -17.45 -13.20 13.43
C PHE A 198 -16.03 -13.03 12.90
N ASP A 199 -15.22 -14.05 12.95
CA ASP A 199 -13.94 -14.03 12.23
C ASP A 199 -14.14 -14.11 10.70
N SER A 200 -13.11 -13.77 9.94
CA SER A 200 -13.21 -13.74 8.48
C SER A 200 -13.48 -15.12 7.86
N SER A 201 -13.09 -16.21 8.53
CA SER A 201 -13.35 -17.57 8.06
C SER A 201 -14.82 -17.94 8.25
N GLN A 202 -15.42 -17.60 9.40
CA GLN A 202 -16.85 -17.74 9.64
C GLN A 202 -17.67 -16.92 8.63
N MET A 203 -17.29 -15.63 8.43
CA MET A 203 -17.92 -14.75 7.43
C MET A 203 -17.87 -15.37 6.03
N SER A 204 -16.73 -15.95 5.65
CA SER A 204 -16.54 -16.61 4.35
C SER A 204 -17.48 -17.78 4.17
N VAL A 205 -17.60 -18.67 5.18
CA VAL A 205 -18.49 -19.82 5.11
C VAL A 205 -19.96 -19.40 4.99
N ILE A 206 -20.38 -18.38 5.76
CA ILE A 206 -21.75 -17.86 5.69
C ILE A 206 -22.00 -17.23 4.31
N ARG A 207 -21.08 -16.41 3.80
CA ARG A 207 -21.17 -15.82 2.46
C ARG A 207 -21.34 -16.90 1.37
N PHE A 208 -20.50 -17.94 1.37
CA PHE A 208 -20.62 -19.03 0.40
C PHE A 208 -21.97 -19.76 0.47
N GLY A 209 -22.53 -19.90 1.67
CA GLY A 209 -23.88 -20.45 1.82
C GLY A 209 -24.95 -19.55 1.21
N LEU A 210 -24.86 -18.24 1.44
CA LEU A 210 -25.78 -17.25 0.87
C LEU A 210 -25.67 -17.21 -0.68
N GLU A 211 -24.45 -17.26 -1.24
CA GLU A 211 -24.21 -17.31 -2.69
C GLU A 211 -24.83 -18.55 -3.35
N LYS A 212 -25.03 -19.63 -2.58
CA LYS A 212 -25.68 -20.86 -2.98
C LYS A 212 -27.18 -20.92 -2.62
N ASN A 213 -27.73 -19.84 -2.08
CA ASN A 213 -29.12 -19.74 -1.59
C ASN A 213 -29.45 -20.80 -0.53
N LEU A 214 -28.49 -21.19 0.30
CA LEU A 214 -28.69 -22.11 1.41
C LEU A 214 -29.31 -21.38 2.61
N ASP A 215 -30.02 -22.12 3.45
CA ASP A 215 -30.50 -21.61 4.74
C ASP A 215 -29.34 -21.51 5.74
N VAL A 216 -28.67 -20.35 5.74
CA VAL A 216 -27.52 -20.08 6.62
C VAL A 216 -27.95 -19.88 8.08
N SER A 217 -29.25 -19.68 8.38
CA SER A 217 -29.72 -19.45 9.75
C SER A 217 -29.40 -20.61 10.69
N ILE A 218 -29.23 -21.82 10.14
CA ILE A 218 -28.87 -23.03 10.86
C ILE A 218 -27.48 -22.93 11.52
N TYR A 219 -26.53 -22.18 10.91
CA TYR A 219 -25.14 -22.15 11.36
C TYR A 219 -24.53 -20.75 11.47
N SER A 220 -25.21 -19.68 11.05
CA SER A 220 -24.72 -18.31 11.20
C SER A 220 -24.82 -17.83 12.66
N ASN A 221 -24.16 -18.54 13.55
CA ASN A 221 -24.17 -18.37 15.00
C ASN A 221 -22.73 -18.46 15.52
N LEU A 222 -22.36 -17.58 16.45
CA LEU A 222 -21.03 -17.51 17.07
C LEU A 222 -20.63 -18.76 17.88
N GLU A 223 -21.58 -19.62 18.23
CA GLU A 223 -21.31 -20.87 18.92
C GLU A 223 -20.59 -21.91 18.02
N PHE A 224 -20.76 -21.80 16.69
CA PHE A 224 -20.05 -22.66 15.74
C PHE A 224 -18.72 -22.04 15.32
N ASN A 225 -17.65 -22.82 15.30
CA ASN A 225 -16.43 -22.44 14.62
C ASN A 225 -16.56 -22.59 13.10
N CYS A 226 -15.64 -22.02 12.34
CA CYS A 226 -15.70 -22.03 10.87
C CYS A 226 -15.70 -23.45 10.27
N PHE A 227 -15.03 -24.43 10.90
CA PHE A 227 -14.98 -25.82 10.44
C PHE A 227 -16.33 -26.53 10.64
N GLN A 228 -16.99 -26.27 11.77
CA GLN A 228 -18.35 -26.78 12.04
C GLN A 228 -19.35 -26.19 11.05
N MET A 229 -19.32 -24.84 10.87
CA MET A 229 -20.15 -24.16 9.88
C MET A 229 -19.96 -24.76 8.48
N GLU A 230 -18.72 -25.06 8.09
CA GLU A 230 -18.41 -25.65 6.78
C GLU A 230 -19.04 -27.04 6.60
N GLN A 231 -19.02 -27.89 7.65
CA GLN A 231 -19.64 -29.20 7.54
C GLN A 231 -21.17 -29.09 7.36
N ILE A 232 -21.81 -28.16 8.05
CA ILE A 232 -23.26 -27.92 7.89
C ILE A 232 -23.53 -27.37 6.49
N ARG A 233 -22.78 -26.34 6.04
CA ARG A 233 -22.92 -25.77 4.70
C ARG A 233 -22.81 -26.82 3.59
N ILE A 234 -21.78 -27.68 3.65
CA ILE A 234 -21.58 -28.75 2.66
C ILE A 234 -22.76 -29.72 2.68
N GLY A 235 -23.28 -30.10 3.87
CA GLY A 235 -24.45 -30.94 3.98
C GLY A 235 -25.68 -30.34 3.31
N LEU A 236 -25.95 -29.06 3.59
CA LEU A 236 -27.06 -28.35 2.96
C LEU A 236 -26.88 -28.25 1.44
N GLU A 237 -25.66 -27.95 0.96
CA GLU A 237 -25.36 -27.90 -0.48
C GLU A 237 -25.62 -29.24 -1.19
N ASN A 238 -25.40 -30.37 -0.50
CA ASN A 238 -25.64 -31.70 -0.99
C ASN A 238 -27.08 -32.19 -0.71
N GLY A 239 -27.96 -31.34 -0.19
CA GLY A 239 -29.35 -31.70 0.09
C GLY A 239 -29.55 -32.64 1.27
N ILE A 240 -28.57 -32.67 2.19
CA ILE A 240 -28.62 -33.58 3.36
C ILE A 240 -29.36 -32.90 4.51
N GLU A 241 -30.20 -33.68 5.22
CA GLU A 241 -30.78 -33.24 6.48
C GLU A 241 -29.70 -33.11 7.56
N VAL A 242 -29.41 -31.86 7.97
CA VAL A 242 -28.26 -31.52 8.85
C VAL A 242 -28.60 -31.52 10.34
N SER A 243 -29.89 -31.63 10.73
CA SER A 243 -30.37 -31.53 12.11
C SER A 243 -29.70 -32.49 13.09
N SER A 244 -29.29 -33.67 12.58
CA SER A 244 -28.66 -34.70 13.41
C SER A 244 -27.23 -34.34 13.86
N TYR A 245 -26.58 -33.34 13.24
CA TYR A 245 -25.21 -32.96 13.55
C TYR A 245 -24.97 -31.42 13.64
N SER A 246 -25.96 -30.61 13.31
CA SER A 246 -25.85 -29.14 13.48
C SER A 246 -26.00 -28.74 14.95
N ASN A 247 -25.03 -29.17 15.77
CA ASN A 247 -24.95 -28.86 17.18
C ASN A 247 -23.52 -28.41 17.55
N PRO A 248 -23.31 -27.21 18.12
CA PRO A 248 -22.00 -26.68 18.47
C PRO A 248 -21.18 -27.59 19.41
N SER A 249 -21.86 -28.47 20.18
CA SER A 249 -21.16 -29.41 21.07
C SER A 249 -20.52 -30.60 20.33
N ILE A 250 -20.78 -30.76 19.04
CA ILE A 250 -20.20 -31.84 18.23
C ILE A 250 -18.96 -31.30 17.55
N GLU A 251 -17.82 -31.99 17.74
CA GLU A 251 -16.57 -31.63 17.08
C GLU A 251 -16.70 -31.71 15.55
N TRP A 252 -16.03 -30.86 14.82
CA TRP A 252 -16.19 -30.75 13.37
C TRP A 252 -15.81 -32.04 12.62
N GLU A 253 -14.86 -32.85 13.13
CA GLU A 253 -14.49 -34.16 12.60
C GLU A 253 -15.63 -35.17 12.69
N GLU A 254 -16.36 -35.14 13.79
CA GLU A 254 -17.53 -35.99 14.00
C GLU A 254 -18.70 -35.51 13.13
N MET A 255 -18.92 -34.19 13.02
CA MET A 255 -19.91 -33.67 12.06
C MET A 255 -19.59 -34.13 10.64
N LYS A 256 -18.31 -34.07 10.23
CA LYS A 256 -17.86 -34.55 8.92
C LYS A 256 -18.15 -36.06 8.75
N ARG A 257 -17.88 -36.85 9.78
CA ARG A 257 -18.13 -38.31 9.76
C ARG A 257 -19.61 -38.60 9.55
N ILE A 258 -20.48 -37.93 10.30
CA ILE A 258 -21.95 -38.09 10.20
C ILE A 258 -22.43 -37.68 8.80
N ARG A 259 -21.99 -36.49 8.32
CA ARG A 259 -22.34 -36.02 6.98
C ARG A 259 -21.98 -37.03 5.89
N LEU A 260 -20.74 -37.57 5.90
CA LEU A 260 -20.25 -38.53 4.92
C LEU A 260 -21.02 -39.87 4.99
N GLN A 261 -21.60 -40.24 6.15
CA GLN A 261 -22.47 -41.41 6.27
C GLN A 261 -23.85 -41.16 5.66
N LEU A 262 -24.37 -39.94 5.81
CA LEU A 262 -25.67 -39.54 5.25
C LEU A 262 -25.57 -39.37 3.73
N GLU A 263 -24.46 -38.93 3.17
CA GLU A 263 -24.20 -38.81 1.72
C GLU A 263 -24.23 -40.18 0.99
N LYS A 264 -24.03 -41.26 1.69
CA LYS A 264 -24.02 -42.64 1.11
C LYS A 264 -25.39 -43.30 1.07
N LYS A 265 -26.39 -42.69 1.67
CA LYS A 265 -27.77 -43.22 1.71
C LYS A 265 -28.61 -42.62 0.59
#